data_e634ec3363f0c8568fdb416bf12f14ee
#
_entry.id   e634ec3363f0c8568fdb416bf12f14ee
#
_cell.length_a   1.000
_cell.length_b   1.000
_cell.length_c   1.000
_cell.angle_alpha   90.00
_cell.angle_beta   90.00
_cell.angle_gamma   90.00
#
_symmetry.space_group_name_H-M   'P 1'
#
loop_
_entity.id
_entity.type
_entity.pdbx_description
1 polymer ?
#
loop_
_entity_poly.entity_id
_entity_poly.type
_entity_poly.pdbx_seq_one_letter_code
_entity_poly.pdbx_strand_id
1 'polypeptide(L)'
;MTPAPAENNAMHTGHTGHTGHTRHTGSTDSSATTPVAGTEDAHRLLRAVIQGKRLTQEETGVVFAALGAGDLSEAETAALLAALHSRGETPDEVAGAASAFRHAARPFPAVAFPLVDVVGTGGDGTGTINISTGAGIVAASMGISVAKHGNRAVSSRTGAADVIAALGLPLDLSPQEAVEILARDHFTFLFAQAYHPAMKHVAPIRRALATPTIFNVLGPLLNPAHLTYQLMGVWDPAMLDMIAEAMVRLGRKRALVVHGAGTDEIAVHGTTVVREATPRGVKAYEITPEELGVRRWDLSDVLGGEPAENARLLREVFAGGGEPAHRDAIAVNAGGLLYLAGPADNLADGTRMALEQLASGRVAEHLEAMTKVPEVPVTKDPATSTDARRAATSTDSTAGAQEQVR
;
A
#
# COMPACT_ATOMS: atom_id res chain seq x y z
N MET A 1 -13.60 56.07 -35.62
CA MET A 1 -14.80 56.23 -36.45
C MET A 1 -15.74 55.08 -36.07
N THR A 2 -16.68 55.42 -35.17
CA THR A 2 -17.92 54.69 -34.87
C THR A 2 -18.96 55.08 -35.94
N PRO A 3 -20.04 54.31 -36.18
CA PRO A 3 -21.11 54.15 -35.19
C PRO A 3 -21.80 52.77 -35.15
N ALA A 4 -22.41 52.50 -34.00
CA ALA A 4 -23.65 51.75 -33.81
C ALA A 4 -24.82 52.72 -33.96
N PRO A 5 -26.14 52.44 -33.72
CA PRO A 5 -26.86 51.14 -33.46
C PRO A 5 -28.23 51.11 -34.23
N ALA A 6 -29.11 50.09 -34.01
CA ALA A 6 -30.55 50.27 -33.94
C ALA A 6 -31.32 49.02 -33.41
N GLU A 7 -32.10 49.28 -32.38
CA GLU A 7 -33.18 48.44 -31.79
C GLU A 7 -34.44 48.45 -32.67
N ASN A 8 -35.33 47.42 -32.49
CA ASN A 8 -36.79 47.54 -32.22
C ASN A 8 -37.42 46.12 -32.29
N ASN A 9 -37.97 45.55 -31.22
CA ASN A 9 -39.23 45.75 -30.49
C ASN A 9 -40.51 45.43 -31.31
N ALA A 10 -41.25 44.44 -30.87
CA ALA A 10 -42.70 44.48 -30.53
C ALA A 10 -43.36 43.09 -30.51
N MET A 11 -43.78 42.71 -29.35
CA MET A 11 -45.10 42.22 -28.87
C MET A 11 -46.20 41.83 -29.89
N HIS A 12 -46.87 40.66 -29.68
CA HIS A 12 -48.30 40.55 -29.28
C HIS A 12 -48.74 39.09 -29.06
N THR A 13 -49.20 38.77 -27.86
CA THR A 13 -50.51 38.30 -27.38
C THR A 13 -51.27 37.20 -28.16
N GLY A 14 -51.47 36.00 -27.60
CA GLY A 14 -52.64 35.60 -26.84
C GLY A 14 -53.57 34.59 -27.56
N HIS A 15 -53.86 33.48 -26.99
CA HIS A 15 -55.19 32.95 -26.63
C HIS A 15 -55.29 31.43 -26.59
N THR A 16 -55.62 30.93 -25.45
CA THR A 16 -56.53 29.85 -25.00
C THR A 16 -57.15 28.84 -25.97
N GLY A 17 -57.09 27.55 -25.57
CA GLY A 17 -58.01 26.50 -26.06
C GLY A 17 -57.75 25.11 -25.44
N HIS A 18 -58.64 24.72 -24.52
CA HIS A 18 -58.84 23.44 -23.85
C HIS A 18 -59.24 22.30 -24.79
N THR A 19 -58.83 21.06 -24.48
CA THR A 19 -59.54 19.74 -24.38
C THR A 19 -58.48 18.65 -24.57
N GLY A 20 -58.20 17.71 -23.70
CA GLY A 20 -58.99 16.71 -23.04
C GLY A 20 -58.80 15.31 -23.64
N HIS A 21 -58.32 14.33 -22.80
CA HIS A 21 -58.32 12.85 -22.97
C HIS A 21 -57.03 12.24 -23.60
N THR A 22 -56.44 11.21 -23.10
CA THR A 22 -56.72 10.08 -22.16
C THR A 22 -55.41 9.35 -21.83
N ARG A 23 -55.39 8.72 -20.69
CA ARG A 23 -54.31 7.88 -20.13
C ARG A 23 -53.84 6.76 -21.07
N HIS A 24 -52.50 6.57 -21.16
CA HIS A 24 -51.92 5.25 -21.21
C HIS A 24 -50.72 5.19 -20.28
N THR A 25 -50.87 4.35 -19.27
CA THR A 25 -49.84 3.97 -18.30
C THR A 25 -48.84 3.06 -19.01
N GLY A 26 -47.64 3.55 -19.22
CA GLY A 26 -46.47 2.77 -19.57
C GLY A 26 -45.44 2.99 -18.48
N SER A 27 -45.33 2.05 -17.55
CA SER A 27 -44.28 1.95 -16.57
C SER A 27 -42.96 1.71 -17.29
N THR A 28 -42.12 2.74 -17.39
CA THR A 28 -40.69 2.56 -17.68
C THR A 28 -39.96 2.78 -16.36
N ASP A 29 -39.58 1.67 -15.78
CA ASP A 29 -38.68 1.58 -14.66
C ASP A 29 -37.31 2.13 -15.10
N SER A 30 -37.08 3.41 -14.93
CA SER A 30 -35.75 4.02 -15.06
C SER A 30 -35.28 4.33 -13.65
N SER A 31 -34.62 3.37 -13.04
CA SER A 31 -33.77 3.59 -11.88
C SER A 31 -32.56 4.43 -12.31
N ALA A 32 -32.80 5.70 -12.62
CA ALA A 32 -31.75 6.69 -12.69
C ALA A 32 -31.28 6.95 -11.26
N THR A 33 -30.24 6.24 -10.84
CA THR A 33 -29.49 6.55 -9.63
C THR A 33 -29.05 8.02 -9.74
N THR A 34 -29.56 8.87 -8.89
CA THR A 34 -29.12 10.28 -8.79
C THR A 34 -27.62 10.27 -8.50
N PRO A 35 -26.75 10.90 -9.31
CA PRO A 35 -25.33 10.94 -9.05
C PRO A 35 -25.08 11.60 -7.70
N VAL A 36 -24.32 10.96 -6.82
CA VAL A 36 -23.80 11.60 -5.61
C VAL A 36 -22.97 12.80 -6.06
N ALA A 37 -23.10 13.96 -5.43
CA ALA A 37 -22.47 15.22 -5.84
C ALA A 37 -20.96 15.13 -6.14
N GLY A 38 -20.25 14.15 -5.57
CA GLY A 38 -18.84 13.85 -5.85
C GLY A 38 -18.55 13.21 -7.22
N THR A 39 -19.53 12.50 -7.83
CA THR A 39 -19.30 11.75 -9.08
C THR A 39 -19.30 12.70 -10.29
N GLU A 40 -20.14 13.74 -10.31
CA GLU A 40 -20.13 14.75 -11.38
C GLU A 40 -18.82 15.55 -11.41
N ASP A 41 -18.28 15.89 -10.23
CA ASP A 41 -16.98 16.55 -10.11
C ASP A 41 -15.85 15.63 -10.59
N ALA A 42 -15.88 14.35 -10.28
CA ALA A 42 -14.89 13.38 -10.75
C ALA A 42 -14.88 13.29 -12.29
N HIS A 43 -16.05 13.23 -12.95
CA HIS A 43 -16.12 13.22 -14.42
C HIS A 43 -15.65 14.54 -15.04
N ARG A 44 -15.93 15.68 -14.42
CA ARG A 44 -15.44 17.00 -14.86
C ARG A 44 -13.91 17.05 -14.77
N LEU A 45 -13.33 16.62 -13.64
CA LEU A 45 -11.89 16.59 -13.42
C LEU A 45 -11.18 15.59 -14.35
N LEU A 46 -11.77 14.42 -14.58
CA LEU A 46 -11.27 13.45 -15.55
C LEU A 46 -11.14 14.06 -16.94
N ARG A 47 -12.20 14.75 -17.43
CA ARG A 47 -12.14 15.45 -18.72
C ARG A 47 -11.03 16.51 -18.76
N ALA A 48 -10.80 17.22 -17.65
CA ALA A 48 -9.72 18.19 -17.56
C ALA A 48 -8.33 17.53 -17.62
N VAL A 49 -8.14 16.35 -16.99
CA VAL A 49 -6.90 15.56 -17.08
C VAL A 49 -6.64 15.13 -18.53
N ILE A 50 -7.65 14.64 -19.24
CA ILE A 50 -7.54 14.24 -20.65
C ILE A 50 -7.13 15.43 -21.52
N GLN A 51 -7.55 16.65 -21.15
CA GLN A 51 -7.16 17.90 -21.82
C GLN A 51 -5.78 18.44 -21.36
N GLY A 52 -5.05 17.69 -20.54
CA GLY A 52 -3.69 18.03 -20.08
C GLY A 52 -3.62 18.84 -18.79
N LYS A 53 -4.77 19.11 -18.10
CA LYS A 53 -4.72 19.79 -16.80
C LYS A 53 -3.97 18.93 -15.76
N ARG A 54 -3.09 19.56 -14.98
CA ARG A 54 -2.51 19.01 -13.75
C ARG A 54 -3.47 19.29 -12.60
N LEU A 55 -3.77 18.25 -11.82
CA LEU A 55 -4.71 18.36 -10.69
C LEU A 55 -3.95 18.74 -9.41
N THR A 56 -4.64 19.43 -8.50
CA THR A 56 -4.20 19.56 -7.10
C THR A 56 -4.35 18.24 -6.37
N GLN A 57 -3.78 18.16 -5.18
CA GLN A 57 -3.92 16.98 -4.32
C GLN A 57 -5.40 16.67 -4.00
N GLU A 58 -6.19 17.70 -3.70
CA GLU A 58 -7.62 17.57 -3.40
C GLU A 58 -8.43 17.13 -4.62
N GLU A 59 -8.19 17.78 -5.78
CA GLU A 59 -8.86 17.42 -7.04
C GLU A 59 -8.55 15.97 -7.43
N THR A 60 -7.31 15.54 -7.28
CA THR A 60 -6.90 14.15 -7.54
C THR A 60 -7.56 13.19 -6.55
N GLY A 61 -7.66 13.59 -5.28
CA GLY A 61 -8.37 12.84 -4.26
C GLY A 61 -9.82 12.52 -4.66
N VAL A 62 -10.53 13.50 -5.23
CA VAL A 62 -11.92 13.33 -5.71
C VAL A 62 -12.01 12.30 -6.84
N VAL A 63 -11.14 12.40 -7.86
CA VAL A 63 -11.16 11.47 -9.00
C VAL A 63 -10.78 10.06 -8.59
N PHE A 64 -9.75 9.91 -7.75
CA PHE A 64 -9.29 8.60 -7.30
C PHE A 64 -10.21 7.96 -6.26
N ALA A 65 -10.97 8.75 -5.50
CA ALA A 65 -12.04 8.22 -4.65
C ALA A 65 -13.18 7.61 -5.49
N ALA A 66 -13.62 8.30 -6.54
CA ALA A 66 -14.61 7.78 -7.48
C ALA A 66 -14.11 6.52 -8.20
N LEU A 67 -12.83 6.50 -8.62
CA LEU A 67 -12.21 5.31 -9.19
C LEU A 67 -12.21 4.14 -8.21
N GLY A 68 -11.81 4.37 -6.96
CA GLY A 68 -11.76 3.35 -5.91
C GLY A 68 -13.14 2.82 -5.51
N ALA A 69 -14.18 3.64 -5.62
CA ALA A 69 -15.58 3.26 -5.42
C ALA A 69 -16.16 2.43 -6.59
N GLY A 70 -15.53 2.53 -7.78
CA GLY A 70 -16.04 1.90 -9.00
C GLY A 70 -17.06 2.77 -9.75
N ASP A 71 -17.10 4.07 -9.47
CA ASP A 71 -18.03 5.03 -10.10
C ASP A 71 -17.56 5.47 -11.49
N LEU A 72 -16.29 5.19 -11.85
CA LEU A 72 -15.77 5.40 -13.20
C LEU A 72 -15.86 4.10 -14.01
N SER A 73 -16.31 4.22 -15.26
CA SER A 73 -16.28 3.11 -16.22
C SER A 73 -14.85 2.65 -16.51
N GLU A 74 -14.68 1.45 -17.05
CA GLU A 74 -13.37 0.93 -17.48
C GLU A 74 -12.70 1.86 -18.50
N ALA A 75 -13.46 2.42 -19.45
CA ALA A 75 -12.95 3.35 -20.45
C ALA A 75 -12.46 4.65 -19.82
N GLU A 76 -13.19 5.21 -18.86
CA GLU A 76 -12.81 6.42 -18.14
C GLU A 76 -11.58 6.18 -17.26
N THR A 77 -11.52 5.04 -16.57
CA THR A 77 -10.36 4.66 -15.78
C THR A 77 -9.13 4.49 -16.66
N ALA A 78 -9.25 3.80 -17.80
CA ALA A 78 -8.14 3.64 -18.75
C ALA A 78 -7.67 4.99 -19.29
N ALA A 79 -8.59 5.89 -19.66
CA ALA A 79 -8.27 7.22 -20.14
C ALA A 79 -7.55 8.06 -19.08
N LEU A 80 -8.00 8.02 -17.81
CA LEU A 80 -7.34 8.69 -16.69
C LEU A 80 -5.90 8.22 -16.52
N LEU A 81 -5.70 6.90 -16.42
CA LEU A 81 -4.38 6.31 -16.19
C LEU A 81 -3.43 6.58 -17.36
N ALA A 82 -3.90 6.46 -18.59
CA ALA A 82 -3.11 6.74 -19.79
C ALA A 82 -2.75 8.22 -19.91
N ALA A 83 -3.68 9.13 -19.63
CA ALA A 83 -3.42 10.56 -19.69
C ALA A 83 -2.41 11.01 -18.63
N LEU A 84 -2.51 10.52 -17.38
CA LEU A 84 -1.55 10.77 -16.32
C LEU A 84 -0.15 10.30 -16.71
N HIS A 85 -0.04 9.04 -17.13
CA HIS A 85 1.24 8.45 -17.54
C HIS A 85 1.87 9.18 -18.72
N SER A 86 1.09 9.50 -19.75
CA SER A 86 1.60 10.14 -20.99
C SER A 86 2.23 11.51 -20.77
N ARG A 87 1.72 12.29 -19.81
CA ARG A 87 2.25 13.64 -19.52
C ARG A 87 3.18 13.70 -18.31
N GLY A 88 3.32 12.59 -17.61
CA GLY A 88 4.01 12.50 -16.32
C GLY A 88 3.14 13.03 -15.17
N GLU A 89 3.10 12.26 -14.09
CA GLU A 89 2.41 12.59 -12.85
C GLU A 89 3.13 13.70 -12.08
N THR A 90 2.37 14.41 -11.23
CA THR A 90 2.92 15.41 -10.31
C THR A 90 2.93 14.87 -8.87
N PRO A 91 3.75 15.49 -7.97
CA PRO A 91 3.70 15.15 -6.54
C PRO A 91 2.31 15.31 -5.92
N ASP A 92 1.54 16.32 -6.35
CA ASP A 92 0.16 16.54 -5.89
C ASP A 92 -0.76 15.41 -6.33
N GLU A 93 -0.64 14.97 -7.58
CA GLU A 93 -1.44 13.86 -8.12
C GLU A 93 -1.09 12.53 -7.45
N VAL A 94 0.19 12.25 -7.22
CA VAL A 94 0.62 11.06 -6.48
C VAL A 94 0.09 11.10 -5.05
N ALA A 95 0.22 12.23 -4.35
CA ALA A 95 -0.24 12.36 -2.97
C ALA A 95 -1.77 12.27 -2.85
N GLY A 96 -2.51 12.89 -3.79
CA GLY A 96 -3.97 12.83 -3.83
C GLY A 96 -4.50 11.42 -4.08
N ALA A 97 -3.92 10.72 -5.07
CA ALA A 97 -4.25 9.34 -5.38
C ALA A 97 -3.94 8.40 -4.20
N ALA A 98 -2.76 8.54 -3.58
CA ALA A 98 -2.38 7.75 -2.41
C ALA A 98 -3.34 8.00 -1.23
N SER A 99 -3.70 9.26 -0.96
CA SER A 99 -4.64 9.62 0.10
C SER A 99 -6.01 8.99 -0.13
N ALA A 100 -6.56 9.07 -1.34
CA ALA A 100 -7.86 8.49 -1.68
C ALA A 100 -7.88 6.97 -1.47
N PHE A 101 -6.89 6.25 -1.96
CA PHE A 101 -6.81 4.79 -1.79
C PHE A 101 -6.52 4.35 -0.37
N ARG A 102 -5.79 5.15 0.43
CA ARG A 102 -5.61 4.90 1.87
C ARG A 102 -6.91 5.10 2.65
N HIS A 103 -7.73 6.10 2.30
CA HIS A 103 -9.05 6.28 2.89
C HIS A 103 -10.03 5.17 2.53
N ALA A 104 -9.93 4.61 1.32
CA ALA A 104 -10.71 3.47 0.86
C ALA A 104 -10.19 2.11 1.36
N ALA A 105 -9.02 2.08 2.01
CA ALA A 105 -8.44 0.87 2.57
C ALA A 105 -9.21 0.41 3.81
N ARG A 106 -9.07 -0.90 4.14
CA ARG A 106 -9.49 -1.40 5.44
C ARG A 106 -8.75 -0.64 6.54
N PRO A 107 -9.45 -0.03 7.52
CA PRO A 107 -8.80 0.79 8.53
C PRO A 107 -7.78 0.01 9.36
N PHE A 108 -6.59 0.58 9.54
CA PHE A 108 -5.61 0.12 10.52
C PHE A 108 -5.76 0.97 11.80
N PRO A 109 -5.88 0.36 13.00
CA PRO A 109 -6.05 1.10 14.23
C PRO A 109 -4.89 2.06 14.51
N ALA A 110 -5.19 3.23 15.07
CA ALA A 110 -4.18 4.18 15.47
C ALA A 110 -3.36 3.65 16.66
N VAL A 111 -2.05 3.86 16.61
CA VAL A 111 -1.13 3.51 17.69
C VAL A 111 -0.44 4.76 18.25
N ALA A 112 -0.01 4.72 19.50
CA ALA A 112 0.57 5.88 20.20
C ALA A 112 2.08 6.07 19.96
N PHE A 113 2.71 5.18 19.19
CA PHE A 113 4.16 5.21 18.93
C PHE A 113 4.44 5.41 17.43
N PRO A 114 5.61 5.94 17.07
CA PRO A 114 5.97 6.17 15.67
C PRO A 114 6.13 4.86 14.91
N LEU A 115 5.62 4.84 13.68
CA LEU A 115 5.70 3.71 12.76
C LEU A 115 6.65 3.99 11.61
N VAL A 116 7.40 2.95 11.22
CA VAL A 116 8.29 2.95 10.06
C VAL A 116 7.81 1.91 9.05
N ASP A 117 7.97 2.22 7.75
CA ASP A 117 7.89 1.22 6.67
C ASP A 117 9.18 1.25 5.84
N VAL A 118 9.55 0.11 5.31
CA VAL A 118 10.65 -0.07 4.36
C VAL A 118 10.15 -0.87 3.17
N VAL A 119 10.17 -0.25 2.00
CA VAL A 119 9.52 -0.81 0.81
C VAL A 119 10.17 -0.28 -0.46
N GLY A 120 10.20 -1.09 -1.50
CA GLY A 120 10.57 -0.66 -2.85
C GLY A 120 9.36 -0.63 -3.78
N THR A 121 9.50 0.06 -4.90
CA THR A 121 8.51 0.02 -5.99
C THR A 121 8.46 -1.34 -6.66
N GLY A 122 9.54 -2.12 -6.51
CA GLY A 122 9.76 -3.31 -7.30
C GLY A 122 10.01 -2.98 -8.77
N GLY A 123 10.16 -4.02 -9.59
CA GLY A 123 10.28 -3.84 -11.03
C GLY A 123 11.69 -3.54 -11.53
N ASP A 124 12.69 -3.54 -10.67
CA ASP A 124 14.10 -3.38 -11.01
C ASP A 124 14.68 -4.58 -11.78
N GLY A 125 14.01 -5.74 -11.71
CA GLY A 125 14.39 -6.96 -12.44
C GLY A 125 15.68 -7.62 -11.95
N THR A 126 16.27 -7.15 -10.85
CA THR A 126 17.59 -7.61 -10.38
C THR A 126 17.55 -8.96 -9.68
N GLY A 127 16.46 -9.29 -9.00
CA GLY A 127 16.28 -10.57 -8.33
C GLY A 127 17.16 -10.72 -7.07
N THR A 128 17.39 -9.64 -6.36
CA THR A 128 18.08 -9.63 -5.07
C THR A 128 17.32 -10.43 -4.01
N ILE A 129 18.00 -10.80 -2.90
CA ILE A 129 17.29 -11.29 -1.72
C ILE A 129 16.28 -10.23 -1.24
N ASN A 130 15.36 -10.63 -0.35
CA ASN A 130 14.37 -9.68 0.18
C ASN A 130 14.99 -8.70 1.20
N ILE A 131 15.87 -7.80 0.70
CA ILE A 131 16.68 -6.86 1.49
C ILE A 131 15.81 -6.04 2.42
N SER A 132 14.77 -5.38 1.89
CA SER A 132 13.87 -4.53 2.68
C SER A 132 13.10 -5.30 3.76
N THR A 133 12.76 -6.58 3.52
CA THR A 133 12.13 -7.43 4.54
C THR A 133 13.14 -7.77 5.64
N GLY A 134 14.36 -8.16 5.26
CA GLY A 134 15.45 -8.42 6.21
C GLY A 134 15.77 -7.19 7.06
N ALA A 135 15.90 -6.03 6.43
CA ALA A 135 16.16 -4.76 7.11
C ALA A 135 15.07 -4.39 8.12
N GLY A 136 13.79 -4.61 7.77
CA GLY A 136 12.66 -4.38 8.67
C GLY A 136 12.72 -5.27 9.92
N ILE A 137 13.06 -6.55 9.78
CA ILE A 137 13.18 -7.49 10.91
C ILE A 137 14.38 -7.10 11.79
N VAL A 138 15.53 -6.72 11.19
CA VAL A 138 16.70 -6.21 11.95
C VAL A 138 16.30 -4.98 12.77
N ALA A 139 15.65 -3.98 12.16
CA ALA A 139 15.22 -2.77 12.85
C ALA A 139 14.24 -3.08 13.98
N ALA A 140 13.30 -4.01 13.76
CA ALA A 140 12.36 -4.46 14.77
C ALA A 140 13.03 -5.12 15.97
N SER A 141 14.07 -5.94 15.75
CA SER A 141 14.88 -6.55 16.82
C SER A 141 15.63 -5.53 17.68
N MET A 142 15.69 -4.27 17.21
CA MET A 142 16.28 -3.13 17.91
C MET A 142 15.21 -2.16 18.48
N GLY A 143 13.94 -2.58 18.51
CA GLY A 143 12.83 -1.84 19.12
C GLY A 143 12.18 -0.79 18.19
N ILE A 144 12.49 -0.76 16.90
CA ILE A 144 11.82 0.10 15.93
C ILE A 144 10.51 -0.55 15.48
N SER A 145 9.39 0.13 15.67
CA SER A 145 8.08 -0.39 15.28
C SER A 145 7.88 -0.32 13.77
N VAL A 146 8.03 -1.45 13.10
CA VAL A 146 7.96 -1.61 11.65
C VAL A 146 6.60 -2.19 11.24
N ALA A 147 5.78 -1.38 10.56
CA ALA A 147 4.54 -1.81 9.92
C ALA A 147 4.81 -1.97 8.42
N LYS A 148 5.34 -3.13 8.01
CA LYS A 148 5.75 -3.36 6.63
C LYS A 148 4.55 -3.66 5.74
N HIS A 149 4.30 -2.78 4.77
CA HIS A 149 3.30 -3.01 3.73
C HIS A 149 3.92 -3.73 2.53
N GLY A 150 3.26 -4.77 2.04
CA GLY A 150 3.82 -5.53 0.92
C GLY A 150 2.83 -6.49 0.27
N ASN A 151 3.28 -7.08 -0.85
CA ASN A 151 2.46 -8.00 -1.64
C ASN A 151 3.27 -9.25 -2.02
N ARG A 152 2.59 -10.21 -2.66
CA ARG A 152 3.25 -11.31 -3.38
C ARG A 152 3.97 -10.81 -4.61
N ALA A 153 4.89 -11.60 -5.13
CA ALA A 153 5.57 -11.32 -6.39
C ALA A 153 4.57 -11.16 -7.55
N VAL A 154 4.83 -10.16 -8.41
CA VAL A 154 4.10 -9.97 -9.68
C VAL A 154 5.02 -10.29 -10.86
N SER A 155 6.27 -9.83 -10.81
CA SER A 155 7.28 -10.02 -11.87
C SER A 155 8.59 -10.62 -11.38
N SER A 156 8.89 -10.53 -10.08
CA SER A 156 10.08 -11.12 -9.44
C SER A 156 9.82 -12.59 -9.04
N ARG A 157 10.89 -13.31 -8.66
CA ARG A 157 10.80 -14.70 -8.17
C ARG A 157 10.14 -14.78 -6.79
N THR A 158 10.38 -13.78 -5.93
CA THR A 158 9.95 -13.79 -4.54
C THR A 158 9.47 -12.39 -4.13
N GLY A 159 8.20 -12.28 -3.75
CA GLY A 159 7.65 -11.07 -3.14
C GLY A 159 7.85 -11.05 -1.61
N ALA A 160 7.62 -9.90 -1.01
CA ALA A 160 7.75 -9.75 0.44
C ALA A 160 6.81 -10.69 1.21
N ALA A 161 5.55 -10.84 0.77
CA ALA A 161 4.60 -11.75 1.40
C ALA A 161 5.03 -13.22 1.30
N ASP A 162 5.68 -13.60 0.20
CA ASP A 162 6.11 -14.98 -0.02
C ASP A 162 7.25 -15.36 0.95
N VAL A 163 8.21 -14.47 1.15
CA VAL A 163 9.29 -14.71 2.11
C VAL A 163 8.83 -14.61 3.56
N ILE A 164 7.90 -13.71 3.89
CA ILE A 164 7.28 -13.62 5.23
C ILE A 164 6.61 -14.95 5.59
N ALA A 165 5.83 -15.54 4.66
CA ALA A 165 5.23 -16.86 4.86
C ALA A 165 6.29 -17.96 5.03
N ALA A 166 7.37 -17.96 4.21
CA ALA A 166 8.44 -18.93 4.30
C ALA A 166 9.30 -18.77 5.59
N LEU A 167 9.31 -17.58 6.19
CA LEU A 167 9.88 -17.33 7.52
C LEU A 167 8.97 -17.83 8.66
N GLY A 168 7.74 -18.26 8.36
CA GLY A 168 6.77 -18.71 9.36
C GLY A 168 6.00 -17.59 10.05
N LEU A 169 6.01 -16.39 9.48
CA LEU A 169 5.28 -15.25 10.02
C LEU A 169 3.86 -15.17 9.42
N PRO A 170 2.85 -14.73 10.20
CA PRO A 170 1.48 -14.70 9.75
C PRO A 170 1.24 -13.61 8.67
N LEU A 171 0.40 -13.94 7.68
CA LEU A 171 -0.02 -13.01 6.62
C LEU A 171 -1.48 -12.59 6.77
N ASP A 172 -2.33 -13.50 7.24
CA ASP A 172 -3.77 -13.28 7.35
C ASP A 172 -4.13 -12.83 8.77
N LEU A 173 -3.88 -11.56 9.02
CA LEU A 173 -4.13 -10.91 10.30
C LEU A 173 -5.32 -9.94 10.16
N SER A 174 -6.19 -9.94 11.16
CA SER A 174 -7.09 -8.81 11.35
C SER A 174 -6.27 -7.54 11.70
N PRO A 175 -6.79 -6.33 11.45
CA PRO A 175 -6.10 -5.12 11.84
C PRO A 175 -5.77 -5.04 13.34
N GLN A 176 -6.61 -5.61 14.19
CA GLN A 176 -6.39 -5.64 15.64
C GLN A 176 -5.24 -6.58 16.01
N GLU A 177 -5.23 -7.81 15.48
CA GLU A 177 -4.11 -8.75 15.67
C GLU A 177 -2.79 -8.18 15.16
N ALA A 178 -2.82 -7.46 14.02
CA ALA A 178 -1.63 -6.81 13.48
C ALA A 178 -1.07 -5.74 14.44
N VAL A 179 -1.92 -4.98 15.14
CA VAL A 179 -1.50 -4.00 16.16
C VAL A 179 -0.94 -4.70 17.40
N GLU A 180 -1.56 -5.80 17.86
CA GLU A 180 -1.10 -6.56 19.03
C GLU A 180 0.28 -7.17 18.78
N ILE A 181 0.48 -7.77 17.59
CA ILE A 181 1.77 -8.31 17.15
C ILE A 181 2.80 -7.18 17.05
N LEU A 182 2.45 -6.05 16.43
CA LEU A 182 3.33 -4.90 16.29
C LEU A 182 3.79 -4.34 17.65
N ALA A 183 2.88 -4.28 18.63
CA ALA A 183 3.18 -3.82 19.98
C ALA A 183 4.10 -4.78 20.75
N ARG A 184 3.97 -6.10 20.50
CA ARG A 184 4.78 -7.15 21.14
C ARG A 184 6.14 -7.32 20.49
N ASP A 185 6.13 -7.41 19.15
CA ASP A 185 7.27 -7.86 18.35
C ASP A 185 7.95 -6.71 17.58
N HIS A 186 7.46 -5.50 17.70
CA HIS A 186 7.92 -4.35 16.91
C HIS A 186 7.86 -4.56 15.37
N PHE A 187 7.22 -5.62 14.90
CA PHE A 187 7.07 -5.92 13.49
C PHE A 187 5.69 -6.47 13.18
N THR A 188 5.07 -5.98 12.13
CA THR A 188 3.88 -6.61 11.54
C THR A 188 3.93 -6.49 10.02
N PHE A 189 3.36 -7.48 9.34
CA PHE A 189 3.23 -7.46 7.89
C PHE A 189 1.79 -7.14 7.49
N LEU A 190 1.61 -6.06 6.74
CA LEU A 190 0.31 -5.60 6.25
C LEU A 190 0.16 -6.05 4.78
N PHE A 191 -0.55 -7.16 4.59
CA PHE A 191 -0.71 -7.76 3.26
C PHE A 191 -1.63 -6.90 2.39
N ALA A 192 -1.10 -6.33 1.30
CA ALA A 192 -1.77 -5.33 0.48
C ALA A 192 -3.15 -5.77 -0.02
N GLN A 193 -3.32 -7.04 -0.41
CA GLN A 193 -4.59 -7.55 -0.92
C GLN A 193 -5.68 -7.59 0.16
N ALA A 194 -5.32 -7.78 1.43
CA ALA A 194 -6.25 -7.78 2.56
C ALA A 194 -6.74 -6.37 2.92
N TYR A 195 -5.92 -5.35 2.64
CA TYR A 195 -6.21 -3.96 3.01
C TYR A 195 -6.84 -3.12 1.90
N HIS A 196 -6.63 -3.44 0.62
CA HIS A 196 -7.04 -2.59 -0.50
C HIS A 196 -8.09 -3.23 -1.42
N PRO A 197 -9.36 -3.40 -0.97
CA PRO A 197 -10.42 -3.97 -1.79
C PRO A 197 -10.74 -3.13 -3.05
N ALA A 198 -10.50 -1.82 -3.01
CA ALA A 198 -10.67 -0.91 -4.14
C ALA A 198 -9.82 -1.28 -5.36
N MET A 199 -8.71 -2.00 -5.17
CA MET A 199 -7.83 -2.45 -6.26
C MET A 199 -8.54 -3.39 -7.26
N LYS A 200 -9.66 -4.02 -6.89
CA LYS A 200 -10.46 -4.84 -7.79
C LYS A 200 -10.96 -4.08 -9.03
N HIS A 201 -11.22 -2.77 -8.89
CA HIS A 201 -11.67 -1.90 -9.97
C HIS A 201 -10.54 -1.46 -10.90
N VAL A 202 -9.29 -1.53 -10.44
CA VAL A 202 -8.10 -1.04 -11.16
C VAL A 202 -7.30 -2.16 -11.82
N ALA A 203 -7.16 -3.29 -11.13
CA ALA A 203 -6.25 -4.36 -11.56
C ALA A 203 -6.56 -4.95 -12.96
N PRO A 204 -7.83 -5.15 -13.39
CA PRO A 204 -8.14 -5.60 -14.75
C PRO A 204 -7.69 -4.60 -15.81
N ILE A 205 -7.94 -3.30 -15.56
CA ILE A 205 -7.64 -2.23 -16.49
C ILE A 205 -6.12 -2.05 -16.65
N ARG A 206 -5.35 -2.10 -15.56
CA ARG A 206 -3.89 -2.08 -15.60
C ARG A 206 -3.32 -3.24 -16.43
N ARG A 207 -3.88 -4.45 -16.28
CA ARG A 207 -3.48 -5.60 -17.10
C ARG A 207 -3.78 -5.39 -18.59
N ALA A 208 -4.95 -4.82 -18.90
CA ALA A 208 -5.34 -4.54 -20.28
C ALA A 208 -4.48 -3.44 -20.93
N LEU A 209 -4.10 -2.40 -20.16
CA LEU A 209 -3.22 -1.35 -20.64
C LEU A 209 -1.80 -1.83 -20.92
N ALA A 210 -1.32 -2.84 -20.19
CA ALA A 210 0.02 -3.43 -20.32
C ALA A 210 1.16 -2.38 -20.38
N THR A 211 0.98 -1.24 -19.70
CA THR A 211 1.94 -0.16 -19.61
C THR A 211 2.04 0.34 -18.15
N PRO A 212 3.16 0.96 -17.75
CA PRO A 212 3.23 1.60 -16.43
C PRO A 212 2.11 2.62 -16.24
N THR A 213 1.69 2.79 -15.00
CA THR A 213 0.68 3.78 -14.59
C THR A 213 1.07 4.34 -13.23
N ILE A 214 0.41 5.39 -12.76
CA ILE A 214 0.60 5.94 -11.41
C ILE A 214 0.61 4.85 -10.31
N PHE A 215 -0.11 3.74 -10.50
CA PHE A 215 -0.13 2.62 -9.55
C PHE A 215 1.20 1.88 -9.41
N ASN A 216 2.16 2.09 -10.31
CA ASN A 216 3.49 1.53 -10.17
C ASN A 216 4.29 2.21 -9.04
N VAL A 217 3.97 3.45 -8.72
CA VAL A 217 4.58 4.20 -7.60
C VAL A 217 3.67 4.30 -6.38
N LEU A 218 2.36 4.08 -6.55
CA LEU A 218 1.42 4.18 -5.43
C LEU A 218 1.56 3.04 -4.41
N GLY A 219 1.87 1.81 -4.84
CA GLY A 219 1.92 0.65 -3.93
C GLY A 219 2.63 0.91 -2.60
N PRO A 220 3.87 1.41 -2.60
CA PRO A 220 4.60 1.79 -1.40
C PRO A 220 3.96 2.90 -0.56
N LEU A 221 3.16 3.77 -1.18
CA LEU A 221 2.52 4.91 -0.52
C LEU A 221 1.14 4.57 0.08
N LEU A 222 0.63 3.36 -0.19
CA LEU A 222 -0.69 2.92 0.24
C LEU A 222 -0.71 2.23 1.61
N ASN A 223 0.40 2.19 2.34
CA ASN A 223 0.41 1.58 3.67
C ASN A 223 -0.77 2.10 4.51
N PRO A 224 -1.67 1.21 5.00
CA PRO A 224 -2.87 1.63 5.74
C PRO A 224 -2.54 2.19 7.13
N ALA A 225 -1.35 1.90 7.68
CA ALA A 225 -0.88 2.47 8.93
C ALA A 225 -0.46 3.95 8.76
N HIS A 226 -0.66 4.74 9.81
CA HIS A 226 -0.19 6.13 9.84
C HIS A 226 1.31 6.18 10.09
N LEU A 227 2.09 6.08 9.01
CA LEU A 227 3.55 6.08 9.08
C LEU A 227 4.09 7.44 9.49
N THR A 228 5.02 7.43 10.45
CA THR A 228 5.84 8.59 10.83
C THR A 228 7.04 8.72 9.92
N TYR A 229 7.68 7.59 9.59
CA TYR A 229 8.90 7.50 8.82
C TYR A 229 8.74 6.48 7.69
N GLN A 230 9.50 6.65 6.60
CA GLN A 230 9.49 5.70 5.49
C GLN A 230 10.82 5.70 4.74
N LEU A 231 11.37 4.49 4.50
CA LEU A 231 12.44 4.28 3.51
C LEU A 231 11.78 3.66 2.29
N MET A 232 11.91 4.33 1.15
CA MET A 232 11.31 3.87 -0.11
C MET A 232 12.34 3.84 -1.22
N GLY A 233 12.57 2.67 -1.78
CA GLY A 233 13.34 2.53 -3.01
C GLY A 233 12.49 2.76 -4.27
N VAL A 234 13.12 3.32 -5.30
CA VAL A 234 12.54 3.48 -6.63
C VAL A 234 13.46 2.88 -7.70
N TRP A 235 12.85 2.13 -8.64
CA TRP A 235 13.61 1.51 -9.73
C TRP A 235 14.12 2.51 -10.77
N ASP A 236 13.45 3.66 -10.92
CA ASP A 236 13.82 4.73 -11.85
C ASP A 236 14.22 5.99 -11.08
N PRO A 237 15.47 6.48 -11.23
CA PRO A 237 15.93 7.66 -10.54
C PRO A 237 15.14 8.93 -10.89
N ALA A 238 14.47 8.99 -12.05
CA ALA A 238 13.60 10.10 -12.41
C ALA A 238 12.41 10.29 -11.46
N MET A 239 12.03 9.27 -10.70
CA MET A 239 10.92 9.30 -9.74
C MET A 239 11.32 9.90 -8.39
N LEU A 240 12.61 10.03 -8.07
CA LEU A 240 13.11 10.38 -6.74
C LEU A 240 12.49 11.69 -6.21
N ASP A 241 12.56 12.77 -6.99
CA ASP A 241 12.07 14.09 -6.55
C ASP A 241 10.54 14.09 -6.40
N MET A 242 9.82 13.52 -7.36
CA MET A 242 8.36 13.43 -7.34
C MET A 242 7.86 12.66 -6.09
N ILE A 243 8.46 11.51 -5.79
CA ILE A 243 8.06 10.69 -4.64
C ILE A 243 8.44 11.37 -3.33
N ALA A 244 9.63 11.96 -3.23
CA ALA A 244 10.07 12.66 -2.02
C ALA A 244 9.11 13.83 -1.68
N GLU A 245 8.72 14.61 -2.66
CA GLU A 245 7.73 15.68 -2.49
C GLU A 245 6.33 15.15 -2.16
N ALA A 246 5.89 14.05 -2.78
CA ALA A 246 4.62 13.41 -2.42
C ALA A 246 4.61 12.93 -0.97
N MET A 247 5.73 12.38 -0.45
CA MET A 247 5.85 11.97 0.95
C MET A 247 5.72 13.13 1.93
N VAL A 248 6.27 14.32 1.59
CA VAL A 248 6.06 15.53 2.38
C VAL A 248 4.56 15.86 2.46
N ARG A 249 3.85 15.84 1.33
CA ARG A 249 2.41 16.10 1.25
C ARG A 249 1.56 15.07 1.99
N LEU A 250 2.04 13.83 2.05
CA LEU A 250 1.42 12.74 2.81
C LEU A 250 1.71 12.79 4.32
N GLY A 251 2.44 13.83 4.78
CA GLY A 251 2.67 14.08 6.21
C GLY A 251 3.75 13.22 6.85
N ARG A 252 4.69 12.64 6.07
CA ARG A 252 5.84 11.96 6.64
C ARG A 252 6.70 12.95 7.41
N LYS A 253 7.04 12.62 8.67
CA LYS A 253 7.95 13.45 9.47
C LYS A 253 9.36 13.43 8.90
N ARG A 254 9.78 12.29 8.37
CA ARG A 254 11.05 12.10 7.65
C ARG A 254 10.93 10.87 6.74
N ALA A 255 11.47 10.97 5.55
CA ALA A 255 11.56 9.85 4.63
C ALA A 255 12.88 9.87 3.85
N LEU A 256 13.36 8.68 3.48
CA LEU A 256 14.42 8.50 2.49
C LEU A 256 13.81 7.87 1.26
N VAL A 257 13.95 8.54 0.11
CA VAL A 257 13.65 7.98 -1.21
C VAL A 257 14.98 7.71 -1.88
N VAL A 258 15.23 6.46 -2.27
CA VAL A 258 16.54 6.00 -2.70
C VAL A 258 16.50 5.28 -4.05
N HIS A 259 17.60 5.40 -4.81
CA HIS A 259 17.88 4.61 -5.98
C HIS A 259 19.35 4.17 -5.93
N GLY A 260 19.59 2.89 -5.76
CA GLY A 260 20.93 2.34 -5.53
C GLY A 260 21.47 1.62 -6.76
N ALA A 261 22.17 2.31 -7.66
CA ALA A 261 22.90 1.72 -8.79
C ALA A 261 22.07 0.69 -9.61
N GLY A 262 20.80 1.04 -9.91
CA GLY A 262 19.86 0.21 -10.67
C GLY A 262 18.93 -0.65 -9.84
N THR A 263 18.99 -0.55 -8.51
CA THR A 263 18.05 -1.22 -7.59
C THR A 263 17.19 -0.23 -6.82
N ASP A 264 16.06 -0.67 -6.30
CA ASP A 264 15.18 0.08 -5.42
C ASP A 264 15.52 -0.13 -3.91
N GLU A 265 16.83 -0.11 -3.61
CA GLU A 265 17.39 -0.30 -2.27
C GLU A 265 18.56 0.68 -2.03
N ILE A 266 19.03 0.83 -0.79
CA ILE A 266 20.37 1.36 -0.53
C ILE A 266 21.37 0.30 -0.97
N ALA A 267 22.16 0.61 -2.00
CA ALA A 267 23.01 -0.38 -2.67
C ALA A 267 24.35 -0.60 -1.96
N VAL A 268 24.82 -1.84 -2.01
CA VAL A 268 26.20 -2.20 -1.62
C VAL A 268 27.11 -2.45 -2.83
N HIS A 269 26.55 -2.37 -4.05
CA HIS A 269 27.28 -2.62 -5.31
C HIS A 269 27.56 -1.32 -6.09
N GLY A 270 27.09 -0.17 -5.61
CA GLY A 270 27.28 1.11 -6.29
C GLY A 270 26.80 2.28 -5.46
N THR A 271 26.87 3.46 -6.07
CA THR A 271 26.37 4.70 -5.46
C THR A 271 24.85 4.68 -5.35
N THR A 272 24.34 5.12 -4.21
CA THR A 272 22.90 5.34 -3.99
C THR A 272 22.60 6.84 -4.05
N VAL A 273 21.68 7.23 -4.91
CA VAL A 273 21.12 8.59 -4.97
C VAL A 273 19.98 8.67 -3.95
N VAL A 274 20.02 9.70 -3.11
CA VAL A 274 19.08 9.86 -1.99
C VAL A 274 18.33 11.19 -2.09
N ARG A 275 17.04 11.12 -1.79
CA ARG A 275 16.22 12.30 -1.46
C ARG A 275 15.71 12.13 -0.03
N GLU A 276 16.20 12.96 0.85
CA GLU A 276 15.73 13.00 2.23
C GLU A 276 14.64 14.06 2.38
N ALA A 277 13.42 13.59 2.56
CA ALA A 277 12.21 14.42 2.66
C ALA A 277 11.85 14.71 4.12
N THR A 278 11.59 15.96 4.44
CA THR A 278 11.09 16.43 5.74
C THR A 278 10.05 17.53 5.51
N PRO A 279 9.28 17.96 6.52
CA PRO A 279 8.40 19.13 6.39
C PRO A 279 9.11 20.43 6.02
N ARG A 280 10.45 20.51 6.15
CA ARG A 280 11.25 21.66 5.76
C ARG A 280 11.67 21.63 4.28
N GLY A 281 11.42 20.54 3.57
CA GLY A 281 11.76 20.32 2.18
C GLY A 281 12.57 19.07 1.94
N VAL A 282 13.07 18.91 0.74
CA VAL A 282 13.82 17.76 0.25
C VAL A 282 15.30 18.12 0.11
N LYS A 283 16.17 17.30 0.71
CA LYS A 283 17.63 17.38 0.55
C LYS A 283 18.07 16.26 -0.39
N ALA A 284 18.87 16.59 -1.41
CA ALA A 284 19.47 15.66 -2.35
C ALA A 284 20.93 15.42 -2.01
N TYR A 285 21.36 14.14 -2.02
CA TYR A 285 22.77 13.75 -1.87
C TYR A 285 22.97 12.34 -2.42
N GLU A 286 24.21 11.93 -2.48
CA GLU A 286 24.64 10.57 -2.85
C GLU A 286 25.43 9.96 -1.70
N ILE A 287 25.42 8.64 -1.62
CA ILE A 287 26.19 7.85 -0.66
C ILE A 287 26.78 6.64 -1.35
N THR A 288 27.95 6.22 -0.90
CA THR A 288 28.65 5.03 -1.36
C THR A 288 28.67 3.94 -0.27
N PRO A 289 28.87 2.68 -0.62
CA PRO A 289 29.03 1.60 0.36
C PRO A 289 30.13 1.89 1.37
N GLU A 290 31.24 2.46 0.91
CA GLU A 290 32.42 2.78 1.72
C GLU A 290 32.10 3.86 2.78
N GLU A 291 31.32 4.88 2.42
CA GLU A 291 30.83 5.92 3.36
C GLU A 291 29.88 5.34 4.41
N LEU A 292 29.21 4.22 4.09
CA LEU A 292 28.36 3.49 5.04
C LEU A 292 29.13 2.50 5.90
N GLY A 293 30.46 2.36 5.69
CA GLY A 293 31.32 1.47 6.47
C GLY A 293 31.30 0.01 6.00
N VAL A 294 30.81 -0.27 4.80
CA VAL A 294 30.84 -1.59 4.16
C VAL A 294 31.69 -1.57 2.90
N ARG A 295 32.19 -2.73 2.48
CA ARG A 295 32.90 -2.79 1.21
C ARG A 295 31.92 -2.79 0.03
N ARG A 296 32.42 -2.43 -1.14
CA ARG A 296 31.69 -2.59 -2.39
C ARG A 296 31.69 -4.06 -2.82
N TRP A 297 30.51 -4.52 -3.20
CA TRP A 297 30.22 -5.87 -3.70
C TRP A 297 29.80 -5.80 -5.18
N ASP A 298 29.69 -6.93 -5.84
CA ASP A 298 29.03 -7.01 -7.13
C ASP A 298 27.51 -7.23 -6.95
N LEU A 299 26.68 -6.82 -7.92
CA LEU A 299 25.25 -7.07 -7.87
C LEU A 299 24.93 -8.57 -7.79
N SER A 300 25.74 -9.42 -8.44
CA SER A 300 25.62 -10.87 -8.40
C SER A 300 25.76 -11.46 -6.99
N ASP A 301 26.47 -10.78 -6.08
CA ASP A 301 26.71 -11.25 -4.73
C ASP A 301 25.49 -11.07 -3.80
N VAL A 302 24.49 -10.26 -4.21
CA VAL A 302 23.28 -9.99 -3.43
C VAL A 302 22.02 -10.63 -4.02
N LEU A 303 22.20 -11.51 -5.02
CA LEU A 303 21.07 -12.21 -5.64
C LEU A 303 20.42 -13.18 -4.67
N GLY A 304 19.11 -13.34 -4.83
CA GLY A 304 18.27 -14.32 -4.14
C GLY A 304 17.72 -15.38 -5.08
N GLY A 305 16.76 -16.12 -4.57
CA GLY A 305 16.11 -17.22 -5.27
C GLY A 305 14.60 -17.27 -5.02
N GLU A 306 14.10 -18.50 -4.93
CA GLU A 306 12.73 -18.79 -4.57
C GLU A 306 12.43 -18.45 -3.09
N PRO A 307 11.18 -18.34 -2.65
CA PRO A 307 10.83 -17.92 -1.29
C PRO A 307 11.51 -18.71 -0.17
N ALA A 308 11.57 -20.05 -0.30
CA ALA A 308 12.22 -20.91 0.69
C ALA A 308 13.73 -20.68 0.77
N GLU A 309 14.36 -20.41 -0.39
CA GLU A 309 15.78 -20.08 -0.47
C GLU A 309 16.06 -18.73 0.18
N ASN A 310 15.28 -17.70 -0.14
CA ASN A 310 15.45 -16.38 0.47
C ASN A 310 15.23 -16.42 1.99
N ALA A 311 14.26 -17.19 2.47
CA ALA A 311 14.03 -17.39 3.89
C ALA A 311 15.22 -18.08 4.58
N ARG A 312 15.86 -19.05 3.92
CA ARG A 312 17.08 -19.70 4.42
C ARG A 312 18.23 -18.71 4.52
N LEU A 313 18.51 -17.98 3.44
CA LEU A 313 19.54 -16.95 3.39
C LEU A 313 19.36 -15.87 4.47
N LEU A 314 18.13 -15.40 4.67
CA LEU A 314 17.83 -14.44 5.73
C LEU A 314 18.10 -15.01 7.12
N ARG A 315 17.67 -16.27 7.40
CA ARG A 315 17.95 -16.91 8.69
C ARG A 315 19.44 -17.05 8.98
N GLU A 316 20.24 -17.39 7.98
CA GLU A 316 21.70 -17.47 8.11
C GLU A 316 22.32 -16.13 8.48
N VAL A 317 21.89 -15.04 7.79
CA VAL A 317 22.33 -13.68 8.11
C VAL A 317 21.88 -13.28 9.52
N PHE A 318 20.64 -13.56 9.92
CA PHE A 318 20.13 -13.23 11.25
C PHE A 318 20.83 -13.99 12.38
N ALA A 319 21.37 -15.17 12.10
CA ALA A 319 22.17 -15.95 13.04
C ALA A 319 23.63 -15.47 13.15
N GLY A 320 23.98 -14.37 12.49
CA GLY A 320 25.34 -13.82 12.49
C GLY A 320 26.29 -14.46 11.47
N GLY A 321 25.76 -15.32 10.57
CA GLY A 321 26.49 -16.02 9.51
C GLY A 321 26.06 -15.54 8.11
N GLY A 322 26.02 -16.50 7.18
CA GLY A 322 25.58 -16.27 5.79
C GLY A 322 26.59 -15.53 4.93
N GLU A 323 26.17 -15.18 3.71
CA GLU A 323 27.02 -14.45 2.76
C GLU A 323 27.24 -13.01 3.22
N PRO A 324 28.50 -12.53 3.29
CA PRO A 324 28.80 -11.17 3.74
C PRO A 324 28.12 -10.08 2.93
N ALA A 325 27.90 -10.27 1.62
CA ALA A 325 27.20 -9.32 0.76
C ALA A 325 25.71 -9.17 1.15
N HIS A 326 25.04 -10.28 1.47
CA HIS A 326 23.66 -10.28 1.95
C HIS A 326 23.55 -9.56 3.31
N ARG A 327 24.47 -9.86 4.23
CA ARG A 327 24.56 -9.19 5.53
C ARG A 327 24.70 -7.68 5.36
N ASP A 328 25.65 -7.24 4.53
CA ASP A 328 25.95 -5.82 4.33
C ASP A 328 24.76 -5.11 3.64
N ALA A 329 24.12 -5.74 2.64
CA ALA A 329 22.93 -5.19 1.98
C ALA A 329 21.75 -5.00 2.95
N ILE A 330 21.52 -5.97 3.83
CA ILE A 330 20.48 -5.86 4.87
C ILE A 330 20.86 -4.78 5.88
N ALA A 331 22.14 -4.71 6.29
CA ALA A 331 22.61 -3.79 7.31
C ALA A 331 22.54 -2.32 6.88
N VAL A 332 22.88 -1.98 5.62
CA VAL A 332 22.79 -0.57 5.15
C VAL A 332 21.34 -0.09 5.08
N ASN A 333 20.42 -0.95 4.69
CA ASN A 333 18.99 -0.63 4.65
C ASN A 333 18.36 -0.58 6.07
N ALA A 334 18.74 -1.47 6.98
CA ALA A 334 18.38 -1.39 8.39
C ALA A 334 18.96 -0.13 9.05
N GLY A 335 20.20 0.23 8.72
CA GLY A 335 20.85 1.47 9.14
C GLY A 335 20.05 2.71 8.71
N GLY A 336 19.48 2.70 7.52
CA GLY A 336 18.56 3.73 7.05
C GLY A 336 17.32 3.86 7.94
N LEU A 337 16.74 2.75 8.42
CA LEU A 337 15.60 2.77 9.34
C LEU A 337 15.98 3.31 10.73
N LEU A 338 17.15 2.92 11.24
CA LEU A 338 17.66 3.42 12.52
C LEU A 338 17.93 4.93 12.48
N TYR A 339 18.46 5.43 11.37
CA TYR A 339 18.65 6.86 11.13
C TYR A 339 17.32 7.61 11.03
N LEU A 340 16.34 7.06 10.33
CA LEU A 340 15.02 7.67 10.22
C LEU A 340 14.30 7.76 11.56
N ALA A 341 14.32 6.69 12.35
CA ALA A 341 13.62 6.58 13.61
C ALA A 341 14.34 7.26 14.79
N GLY A 342 15.61 7.63 14.62
CA GLY A 342 16.36 8.45 15.54
C GLY A 342 17.38 7.78 16.48
N PRO A 343 17.54 6.43 16.54
CA PRO A 343 18.62 5.81 17.35
C PRO A 343 20.01 6.10 16.80
N ALA A 344 20.15 6.33 15.47
CA ALA A 344 21.42 6.62 14.82
C ALA A 344 21.50 8.10 14.40
N ASP A 345 22.67 8.71 14.56
CA ASP A 345 22.92 10.11 14.20
C ASP A 345 23.06 10.31 12.69
N ASN A 346 23.53 9.30 11.96
CA ASN A 346 23.73 9.27 10.52
C ASN A 346 23.60 7.84 9.97
N LEU A 347 23.63 7.70 8.64
CA LEU A 347 23.48 6.42 7.96
C LEU A 347 24.60 5.43 8.27
N ALA A 348 25.84 5.89 8.41
CA ALA A 348 26.99 5.05 8.73
C ALA A 348 26.88 4.49 10.18
N ASP A 349 26.49 5.32 11.14
CA ASP A 349 26.22 4.87 12.50
C ASP A 349 25.10 3.83 12.55
N GLY A 350 24.02 4.08 11.80
CA GLY A 350 22.93 3.12 11.70
C GLY A 350 23.37 1.79 11.09
N THR A 351 24.20 1.82 10.04
CA THR A 351 24.77 0.62 9.44
C THR A 351 25.64 -0.15 10.42
N ARG A 352 26.52 0.54 11.14
CA ARG A 352 27.37 -0.09 12.19
C ARG A 352 26.53 -0.77 13.26
N MET A 353 25.50 -0.09 13.78
CA MET A 353 24.57 -0.63 14.76
C MET A 353 23.84 -1.88 14.25
N ALA A 354 23.40 -1.88 12.98
CA ALA A 354 22.75 -3.02 12.34
C ALA A 354 23.70 -4.22 12.17
N LEU A 355 24.96 -3.97 11.78
CA LEU A 355 26.00 -5.01 11.69
C LEU A 355 26.31 -5.64 13.05
N GLU A 356 26.41 -4.84 14.11
CA GLU A 356 26.60 -5.32 15.48
C GLU A 356 25.40 -6.16 15.96
N GLN A 357 24.18 -5.75 15.65
CA GLN A 357 22.96 -6.49 15.96
C GLN A 357 22.91 -7.84 15.25
N LEU A 358 23.24 -7.88 13.96
CA LEU A 358 23.31 -9.11 13.17
C LEU A 358 24.40 -10.05 13.74
N ALA A 359 25.61 -9.55 13.99
CA ALA A 359 26.71 -10.35 14.53
C ALA A 359 26.41 -10.95 15.91
N SER A 360 25.52 -10.35 16.69
CA SER A 360 25.15 -10.83 18.02
C SER A 360 24.22 -12.05 18.01
N GLY A 361 23.61 -12.41 16.87
CA GLY A 361 22.57 -13.46 16.77
C GLY A 361 21.19 -13.08 17.34
N ARG A 362 21.04 -11.91 17.96
CA ARG A 362 19.76 -11.46 18.57
C ARG A 362 18.63 -11.29 17.55
N VAL A 363 18.96 -11.08 16.28
CA VAL A 363 17.94 -11.00 15.22
C VAL A 363 17.29 -12.36 15.01
N ALA A 364 18.05 -13.47 15.05
CA ALA A 364 17.49 -14.82 14.96
C ALA A 364 16.61 -15.15 16.17
N GLU A 365 17.05 -14.80 17.39
CA GLU A 365 16.25 -14.96 18.61
C GLU A 365 14.93 -14.18 18.52
N HIS A 366 14.98 -12.96 17.99
CA HIS A 366 13.79 -12.13 17.77
C HIS A 366 12.84 -12.75 16.76
N LEU A 367 13.35 -13.24 15.61
CA LEU A 367 12.55 -13.93 14.60
C LEU A 367 11.87 -15.18 15.19
N GLU A 368 12.58 -15.98 15.98
CA GLU A 368 11.99 -17.13 16.67
C GLU A 368 10.85 -16.71 17.62
N ALA A 369 11.02 -15.61 18.35
CA ALA A 369 9.96 -15.09 19.21
C ALA A 369 8.72 -14.67 18.41
N MET A 370 8.90 -14.02 17.25
CA MET A 370 7.83 -13.61 16.35
C MET A 370 7.04 -14.79 15.77
N THR A 371 7.67 -15.95 15.56
CA THR A 371 6.97 -17.15 15.04
C THR A 371 6.16 -17.90 16.09
N LYS A 372 6.38 -17.64 17.37
CA LYS A 372 5.61 -18.22 18.45
C LYS A 372 4.27 -17.48 18.56
N VAL A 373 3.24 -18.01 17.91
CA VAL A 373 1.87 -17.51 18.10
C VAL A 373 1.50 -17.70 19.57
N PRO A 374 1.09 -16.67 20.32
CA PRO A 374 0.50 -16.88 21.63
C PRO A 374 -0.74 -17.75 21.43
N GLU A 375 -0.90 -18.78 22.27
CA GLU A 375 -2.22 -19.40 22.44
C GLU A 375 -3.16 -18.28 22.92
N VAL A 376 -3.90 -17.68 22.00
CA VAL A 376 -5.00 -16.78 22.36
C VAL A 376 -5.97 -17.63 23.16
N PRO A 377 -6.23 -17.33 24.45
CA PRO A 377 -7.28 -18.02 25.16
C PRO A 377 -8.56 -17.79 24.37
N VAL A 378 -9.10 -18.85 23.77
CA VAL A 378 -10.43 -18.81 23.15
C VAL A 378 -11.38 -18.46 24.28
N THR A 379 -11.71 -17.19 24.45
CA THR A 379 -12.84 -16.77 25.28
C THR A 379 -14.05 -17.38 24.60
N LYS A 380 -14.50 -18.53 25.11
CA LYS A 380 -15.76 -19.14 24.70
C LYS A 380 -16.83 -18.09 24.94
N ASP A 381 -17.36 -17.55 23.87
CA ASP A 381 -18.53 -16.70 23.91
C ASP A 381 -19.64 -17.47 24.61
N PRO A 382 -20.19 -17.02 25.76
CA PRO A 382 -21.20 -17.78 26.50
C PRO A 382 -22.53 -17.88 25.75
N ALA A 383 -22.66 -17.37 24.53
CA ALA A 383 -23.88 -17.33 23.74
C ALA A 383 -24.10 -18.56 22.82
N THR A 384 -23.18 -19.53 22.74
CA THR A 384 -23.38 -20.76 21.95
C THR A 384 -23.49 -22.03 22.77
N SER A 385 -24.10 -21.95 23.95
CA SER A 385 -24.54 -23.14 24.66
C SER A 385 -25.83 -23.68 24.02
N THR A 386 -25.70 -24.66 23.14
CA THR A 386 -26.78 -25.45 22.52
C THR A 386 -27.43 -26.45 23.51
N ASP A 387 -27.74 -26.04 24.75
CA ASP A 387 -28.43 -26.85 25.73
C ASP A 387 -29.90 -26.47 25.95
N ALA A 388 -30.48 -25.63 25.10
CA ALA A 388 -31.90 -25.24 25.18
C ALA A 388 -32.84 -26.05 24.26
N ARG A 389 -32.43 -27.21 23.73
CA ARG A 389 -33.29 -28.04 22.86
C ARG A 389 -33.57 -29.46 23.40
N ARG A 390 -33.43 -29.70 24.71
CA ARG A 390 -33.77 -31.03 25.30
C ARG A 390 -34.89 -31.03 26.35
N ALA A 391 -35.64 -29.94 26.47
CA ALA A 391 -36.71 -29.82 27.48
C ALA A 391 -38.14 -29.60 26.91
N ALA A 392 -38.36 -29.90 25.64
CA ALA A 392 -39.73 -29.72 25.06
C ALA A 392 -40.13 -30.87 24.13
N THR A 393 -39.97 -32.12 24.56
CA THR A 393 -40.69 -33.26 23.95
C THR A 393 -40.82 -34.39 24.96
N SER A 394 -41.72 -34.20 25.92
CA SER A 394 -42.36 -35.33 26.65
C SER A 394 -43.70 -34.84 27.18
N THR A 395 -44.74 -34.91 26.37
CA THR A 395 -46.10 -35.24 26.81
C THR A 395 -46.90 -35.66 25.58
N ASP A 396 -47.48 -36.83 25.77
CA ASP A 396 -48.73 -37.30 25.12
C ASP A 396 -48.65 -37.73 23.64
N SER A 397 -49.12 -38.86 23.22
CA SER A 397 -50.27 -39.65 23.59
C SER A 397 -50.22 -40.94 22.81
N THR A 398 -50.65 -42.01 23.49
CA THR A 398 -51.17 -43.26 22.98
C THR A 398 -52.19 -43.12 21.84
N ALA A 399 -52.20 -44.09 20.94
CA ALA A 399 -53.30 -44.81 20.33
C ALA A 399 -53.19 -45.04 18.82
N GLY A 400 -53.38 -46.27 18.44
CA GLY A 400 -54.07 -46.67 17.22
C GLY A 400 -53.24 -47.35 16.13
N ALA A 401 -53.00 -48.61 16.24
CA ALA A 401 -53.42 -49.81 15.47
C ALA A 401 -53.50 -49.71 13.91
N GLN A 402 -52.85 -50.70 13.28
CA GLN A 402 -53.28 -51.41 12.06
C GLN A 402 -53.24 -50.65 10.73
N GLU A 403 -52.80 -51.10 9.62
CA GLU A 403 -52.83 -52.41 8.95
C GLU A 403 -52.14 -52.28 7.59
N GLN A 404 -51.33 -53.24 7.22
CA GLN A 404 -51.24 -54.02 5.99
C GLN A 404 -51.01 -53.33 4.58
N VAL A 405 -50.00 -53.91 3.92
CA VAL A 405 -49.99 -54.54 2.58
C VAL A 405 -49.93 -53.59 1.34
N ARG A 406 -48.84 -53.51 0.70
CA ARG A 406 -48.29 -54.22 -0.47
C ARG A 406 -46.95 -53.63 -0.87
#